data_8e306bcd0a91fa0a5b278d93c534ff8e
#
_entry.id   8e306bcd0a91fa0a5b278d93c534ff8e
#
_cell.length_a   1.000
_cell.length_b   1.000
_cell.length_c   1.000
_cell.angle_alpha   90.00
_cell.angle_beta   90.00
_cell.angle_gamma   90.00
#
_symmetry.space_group_name_H-M   'P 1'
#
loop_
_entity.id
_entity.type
_entity.pdbx_description
1 polymer ?
#
loop_
_entity_poly.entity_id
_entity_poly.type
_entity_poly.pdbx_seq_one_letter_code
_entity_poly.pdbx_strand_id
1 'polypeptide(L)'
;MTASPLLATALVGVGGALGAVSRHAVGIRVEGRRSVLVVNALGSFALGAVSAAPIGSTTALLLGVGFCGAFTTFSSFAVGTVRAASETGVRAAATVAVSNLAAALAAFLLGSLLVAESVG
;
A
#
# COMPACT_ATOMS: atom_id res chain seq x y z
N MET A 1 -21.47 -8.30 12.00
CA MET A 1 -21.02 -7.88 13.35
C MET A 1 -19.79 -7.00 13.25
N THR A 2 -19.80 -5.90 13.96
CA THR A 2 -18.64 -5.00 14.06
C THR A 2 -17.71 -5.47 15.17
N ALA A 3 -16.41 -5.35 14.97
CA ALA A 3 -15.42 -5.63 16.00
C ALA A 3 -15.56 -4.62 17.16
N SER A 4 -15.31 -5.06 18.40
CA SER A 4 -15.20 -4.11 19.51
C SER A 4 -14.03 -3.14 19.26
N PRO A 5 -14.05 -1.93 19.82
CA PRO A 5 -12.96 -0.97 19.64
C PRO A 5 -11.57 -1.53 20.03
N LEU A 6 -11.52 -2.32 21.11
CA LEU A 6 -10.29 -2.96 21.55
C LEU A 6 -9.79 -4.00 20.53
N LEU A 7 -10.68 -4.86 20.03
CA LEU A 7 -10.34 -5.85 19.03
C LEU A 7 -9.92 -5.18 17.71
N ALA A 8 -10.64 -4.16 17.28
CA ALA A 8 -10.30 -3.41 16.07
C ALA A 8 -8.89 -2.79 16.18
N THR A 9 -8.57 -2.16 17.30
CA THR A 9 -7.25 -1.58 17.56
C THR A 9 -6.16 -2.66 17.55
N ALA A 10 -6.39 -3.80 18.20
CA ALA A 10 -5.43 -4.91 18.23
C ALA A 10 -5.18 -5.48 16.83
N LEU A 11 -6.23 -5.67 16.03
CA LEU A 11 -6.11 -6.18 14.64
C LEU A 11 -5.32 -5.22 13.75
N VAL A 12 -5.64 -3.94 13.81
CA VAL A 12 -4.90 -2.91 13.06
C VAL A 12 -3.45 -2.85 13.53
N GLY A 13 -3.20 -2.95 14.84
CA GLY A 13 -1.85 -2.97 15.40
C GLY A 13 -1.01 -4.16 14.94
N VAL A 14 -1.57 -5.36 14.98
CA VAL A 14 -0.88 -6.59 14.52
C VAL A 14 -0.64 -6.54 13.00
N GLY A 15 -1.67 -6.21 12.24
CA GLY A 15 -1.56 -6.04 10.79
C GLY A 15 -0.53 -4.97 10.43
N GLY A 16 -0.57 -3.84 11.14
CA GLY A 16 0.38 -2.73 10.97
C GLY A 16 1.83 -3.13 11.26
N ALA A 17 2.07 -3.88 12.33
CA ALA A 17 3.40 -4.40 12.66
C ALA A 17 3.93 -5.31 11.55
N LEU A 18 3.11 -6.24 11.06
CA LEU A 18 3.48 -7.14 9.97
C LEU A 18 3.72 -6.37 8.66
N GLY A 19 2.87 -5.39 8.35
CA GLY A 19 3.03 -4.54 7.17
C GLY A 19 4.32 -3.71 7.21
N ALA A 20 4.63 -3.12 8.36
CA ALA A 20 5.85 -2.33 8.57
C ALA A 20 7.11 -3.18 8.42
N VAL A 21 7.15 -4.38 9.02
CA VAL A 21 8.27 -5.31 8.87
C VAL A 21 8.43 -5.74 7.42
N SER A 22 7.33 -6.05 6.74
CA SER A 22 7.35 -6.43 5.31
C SER A 22 7.86 -5.29 4.43
N ARG A 23 7.44 -4.04 4.70
CA ARG A 23 7.96 -2.87 4.00
C ARG A 23 9.47 -2.71 4.20
N HIS A 24 9.94 -2.87 5.44
CA HIS A 24 11.37 -2.84 5.73
C HIS A 24 12.14 -3.90 4.95
N ALA A 25 11.60 -5.12 4.90
CA ALA A 25 12.20 -6.23 4.15
C ALA A 25 12.33 -5.92 2.65
N VAL A 26 11.35 -5.24 2.06
CA VAL A 26 11.47 -4.75 0.67
C VAL A 26 12.54 -3.68 0.56
N GLY A 27 12.58 -2.74 1.51
CA GLY A 27 13.54 -1.63 1.51
C GLY A 27 15.01 -2.06 1.55
N ILE A 28 15.32 -3.18 2.21
CA ILE A 28 16.70 -3.70 2.24
C ILE A 28 17.09 -4.48 0.97
N ARG A 29 16.14 -4.83 0.12
CA ARG A 29 16.38 -5.56 -1.14
C ARG A 29 16.26 -4.69 -2.38
N VAL A 30 15.43 -3.65 -2.31
CA VAL A 30 15.17 -2.73 -3.42
C VAL A 30 15.56 -1.33 -2.96
N GLU A 31 16.55 -0.75 -3.63
CA GLU A 31 17.12 0.54 -3.22
C GLU A 31 16.33 1.74 -3.76
N GLY A 32 16.35 2.81 -2.97
CA GLY A 32 15.92 4.14 -3.37
C GLY A 32 14.43 4.25 -3.70
N ARG A 33 14.12 5.10 -4.66
CA ARG A 33 12.75 5.40 -5.09
C ARG A 33 11.99 4.19 -5.64
N ARG A 34 12.71 3.17 -6.13
CA ARG A 34 12.11 1.93 -6.60
C ARG A 34 11.41 1.17 -5.49
N SER A 35 11.98 1.16 -4.28
CA SER A 35 11.33 0.48 -3.14
C SER A 35 9.98 1.12 -2.80
N VAL A 36 9.88 2.45 -2.88
CA VAL A 36 8.63 3.18 -2.65
C VAL A 36 7.57 2.81 -3.69
N LEU A 37 7.95 2.79 -4.96
CA LEU A 37 7.06 2.39 -6.06
C LEU A 37 6.57 0.95 -5.86
N VAL A 38 7.47 0.03 -5.52
CA VAL A 38 7.16 -1.39 -5.32
C VAL A 38 6.19 -1.58 -4.15
N VAL A 39 6.46 -1.00 -2.98
CA VAL A 39 5.57 -1.19 -1.81
C VAL A 39 4.21 -0.53 -2.04
N ASN A 40 4.16 0.64 -2.68
CA ASN A 40 2.89 1.31 -2.96
C ASN A 40 2.07 0.55 -4.02
N ALA A 41 2.70 0.03 -5.06
CA ALA A 41 2.02 -0.79 -6.06
C ALA A 41 1.54 -2.12 -5.48
N LEU A 42 2.40 -2.87 -4.81
CA LEU A 42 2.04 -4.16 -4.20
C LEU A 42 1.00 -4.01 -3.10
N GLY A 43 1.13 -3.00 -2.24
CA GLY A 43 0.17 -2.73 -1.19
C GLY A 43 -1.18 -2.27 -1.73
N SER A 44 -1.19 -1.49 -2.80
CA SER A 44 -2.43 -1.07 -3.48
C SER A 44 -3.11 -2.24 -4.17
N PHE A 45 -2.35 -3.14 -4.81
CA PHE A 45 -2.87 -4.40 -5.36
C PHE A 45 -3.54 -5.24 -4.26
N ALA A 46 -2.83 -5.48 -3.16
CA ALA A 46 -3.37 -6.23 -2.02
C ALA A 46 -4.61 -5.57 -1.44
N LEU A 47 -4.63 -4.24 -1.31
CA LEU A 47 -5.80 -3.51 -0.82
C LEU A 47 -6.99 -3.63 -1.77
N GLY A 48 -6.76 -3.57 -3.08
CA GLY A 48 -7.79 -3.80 -4.09
C GLY A 48 -8.38 -5.21 -3.97
N ALA A 49 -7.54 -6.22 -3.82
CA ALA A 49 -7.96 -7.60 -3.61
C ALA A 49 -8.78 -7.77 -2.31
N VAL A 50 -8.29 -7.21 -1.21
CA VAL A 50 -8.99 -7.23 0.09
C VAL A 50 -10.36 -6.54 0.00
N SER A 51 -10.41 -5.40 -0.72
CA SER A 51 -11.65 -4.63 -0.86
C SER A 51 -12.74 -5.37 -1.65
N ALA A 52 -12.35 -6.21 -2.58
CA ALA A 52 -13.29 -6.99 -3.41
C ALA A 52 -13.58 -8.39 -2.83
N ALA A 53 -12.81 -8.85 -1.86
CA ALA A 53 -12.95 -10.17 -1.28
C ALA A 53 -14.17 -10.25 -0.34
N PRO A 54 -14.90 -11.38 -0.33
CA PRO A 54 -16.03 -11.60 0.58
C PRO A 54 -15.54 -11.99 1.99
N ILE A 55 -14.80 -11.09 2.62
CA ILE A 55 -14.20 -11.29 3.95
C ILE A 55 -14.93 -10.45 5.00
N GLY A 56 -14.91 -10.91 6.25
CA GLY A 56 -15.52 -10.18 7.36
C GLY A 56 -14.73 -8.92 7.75
N SER A 57 -15.37 -8.07 8.54
CA SER A 57 -14.80 -6.80 8.98
C SER A 57 -13.48 -6.95 9.77
N THR A 58 -13.36 -8.00 10.57
CA THR A 58 -12.12 -8.27 11.34
C THR A 58 -10.93 -8.55 10.44
N THR A 59 -11.11 -9.40 9.41
CA THR A 59 -10.07 -9.68 8.42
C THR A 59 -9.74 -8.44 7.59
N ALA A 60 -10.74 -7.65 7.21
CA ALA A 60 -10.54 -6.40 6.49
C ALA A 60 -9.73 -5.38 7.30
N LEU A 61 -9.97 -5.28 8.61
CA LEU A 61 -9.18 -4.42 9.51
C LEU A 61 -7.73 -4.88 9.59
N LEU A 62 -7.50 -6.18 9.76
CA LEU A 62 -6.15 -6.74 9.85
C LEU A 62 -5.35 -6.54 8.57
N LEU A 63 -5.91 -6.94 7.43
CA LEU A 63 -5.23 -6.95 6.14
C LEU A 63 -5.26 -5.58 5.45
N GLY A 64 -6.42 -4.94 5.38
CA GLY A 64 -6.59 -3.68 4.66
C GLY A 64 -6.02 -2.50 5.44
N VAL A 65 -6.64 -2.18 6.58
CA VAL A 65 -6.25 -1.02 7.38
C VAL A 65 -4.88 -1.23 8.04
N GLY A 66 -4.65 -2.39 8.67
CA GLY A 66 -3.41 -2.69 9.36
C GLY A 66 -2.26 -2.96 8.39
N PHE A 67 -2.28 -4.10 7.71
CA PHE A 67 -1.15 -4.54 6.88
C PHE A 67 -0.91 -3.60 5.69
N CYS A 68 -1.88 -3.42 4.81
CA CYS A 68 -1.70 -2.57 3.62
C CYS A 68 -1.42 -1.11 4.01
N GLY A 69 -2.06 -0.60 5.07
CA GLY A 69 -1.83 0.75 5.56
C GLY A 69 -0.40 1.01 6.02
N ALA A 70 0.24 0.02 6.67
CA ALA A 70 1.63 0.13 7.12
C ALA A 70 2.66 -0.33 6.08
N PHE A 71 2.27 -1.18 5.13
CA PHE A 71 3.14 -1.63 4.05
C PHE A 71 3.37 -0.54 3.00
N THR A 72 2.35 0.25 2.67
CA THR A 72 2.46 1.40 1.77
C THR A 72 3.03 2.62 2.49
N THR A 73 3.50 3.63 1.75
CA THR A 73 4.07 4.83 2.35
C THR A 73 3.81 6.07 1.50
N PHE A 74 3.09 7.03 2.08
CA PHE A 74 2.95 8.36 1.50
C PHE A 74 4.15 9.26 1.83
N SER A 75 4.67 9.18 3.05
CA SER A 75 5.77 10.04 3.48
C SER A 75 7.05 9.84 2.66
N SER A 76 7.43 8.59 2.40
CA SER A 76 8.59 8.29 1.56
C SER A 76 8.38 8.71 0.11
N PHE A 77 7.16 8.58 -0.40
CA PHE A 77 6.76 9.10 -1.70
C PHE A 77 6.92 10.63 -1.76
N ALA A 78 6.41 11.35 -0.78
CA ALA A 78 6.51 12.80 -0.72
C ALA A 78 7.97 13.28 -0.68
N VAL A 79 8.77 12.68 0.20
CA VAL A 79 10.21 12.99 0.29
C VAL A 79 10.94 12.69 -1.02
N GLY A 80 10.66 11.56 -1.65
CA GLY A 80 11.26 11.17 -2.93
C GLY A 80 10.91 12.15 -4.05
N THR A 81 9.67 12.64 -4.07
CA THR A 81 9.20 13.64 -5.05
C THR A 81 9.91 14.97 -4.86
N VAL A 82 10.01 15.48 -3.61
CA VAL A 82 10.71 16.73 -3.31
C VAL A 82 12.20 16.63 -3.65
N ARG A 83 12.84 15.50 -3.33
CA ARG A 83 14.25 15.27 -3.69
C ARG A 83 14.44 15.27 -5.21
N ALA A 84 13.55 14.62 -5.96
CA ALA A 84 13.62 14.63 -7.42
C ALA A 84 13.51 16.05 -7.97
N ALA A 85 12.65 16.89 -7.39
CA ALA A 85 12.52 18.30 -7.78
C ALA A 85 13.82 19.08 -7.52
N SER A 86 14.42 18.92 -6.34
CA SER A 86 15.60 19.68 -5.95
C SER A 86 16.89 19.19 -6.64
N GLU A 87 17.02 17.89 -6.89
CA GLU A 87 18.22 17.29 -7.48
C GLU A 87 18.22 17.33 -9.02
N THR A 88 17.07 17.16 -9.65
CA THR A 88 16.93 16.98 -11.10
C THR A 88 15.97 17.97 -11.74
N GLY A 89 14.96 18.44 -11.03
CA GLY A 89 14.00 19.44 -11.51
C GLY A 89 12.55 18.98 -11.42
N VAL A 90 11.64 19.91 -11.74
CA VAL A 90 10.19 19.71 -11.64
C VAL A 90 9.68 18.58 -12.54
N ARG A 91 10.27 18.40 -13.71
CA ARG A 91 9.89 17.31 -14.62
C ARG A 91 10.16 15.92 -14.00
N ALA A 92 11.31 15.76 -13.34
CA ALA A 92 11.63 14.53 -12.63
C ALA A 92 10.68 14.29 -11.45
N ALA A 93 10.35 15.33 -10.69
CA ALA A 93 9.35 15.25 -9.63
C ALA A 93 7.98 14.83 -10.15
N ALA A 94 7.53 15.42 -11.24
CA ALA A 94 6.26 15.06 -11.89
C ALA A 94 6.27 13.59 -12.35
N THR A 95 7.36 13.11 -12.91
CA THR A 95 7.52 11.69 -13.30
C THR A 95 7.39 10.76 -12.12
N VAL A 96 8.07 11.07 -11.01
CA VAL A 96 7.99 10.28 -9.76
C VAL A 96 6.55 10.26 -9.22
N ALA A 97 5.91 11.42 -9.15
CA ALA A 97 4.56 11.55 -8.63
C ALA A 97 3.53 10.81 -9.49
N VAL A 98 3.55 11.03 -10.80
CA VAL A 98 2.58 10.44 -11.74
C VAL A 98 2.79 8.94 -11.85
N SER A 99 4.03 8.45 -11.94
CA SER A 99 4.29 7.02 -12.05
C SER A 99 3.87 6.26 -10.78
N ASN A 100 4.10 6.83 -9.60
CA ASN A 100 3.66 6.22 -8.34
C ASN A 100 2.13 6.16 -8.25
N LEU A 101 1.45 7.26 -8.55
CA LEU A 101 -0.01 7.33 -8.53
C LEU A 101 -0.63 6.37 -9.56
N ALA A 102 -0.14 6.42 -10.80
CA ALA A 102 -0.66 5.57 -11.87
C ALA A 102 -0.45 4.08 -11.56
N ALA A 103 0.74 3.70 -11.08
CA ALA A 103 1.03 2.32 -10.70
C ALA A 103 0.15 1.85 -9.53
N ALA A 104 -0.04 2.69 -8.52
CA ALA A 104 -0.89 2.36 -7.37
C ALA A 104 -2.36 2.18 -7.76
N LEU A 105 -2.91 3.10 -8.56
CA LEU A 105 -4.29 3.02 -9.03
C LEU A 105 -4.50 1.80 -9.95
N ALA A 106 -3.61 1.58 -10.90
CA ALA A 106 -3.68 0.42 -11.79
C ALA A 106 -3.58 -0.89 -11.01
N ALA A 107 -2.67 -0.97 -10.05
CA ALA A 107 -2.50 -2.14 -9.19
C ALA A 107 -3.74 -2.40 -8.32
N PHE A 108 -4.31 -1.36 -7.73
CA PHE A 108 -5.57 -1.47 -6.96
C PHE A 108 -6.71 -2.00 -7.81
N LEU A 109 -6.92 -1.42 -8.98
CA LEU A 109 -7.95 -1.87 -9.93
C LEU A 109 -7.73 -3.32 -10.35
N LEU A 110 -6.50 -3.69 -10.68
CA LEU A 110 -6.15 -5.05 -11.06
C LEU A 110 -6.46 -6.04 -9.94
N GLY A 111 -6.03 -5.74 -8.72
CA GLY A 111 -6.30 -6.58 -7.55
C GLY A 111 -7.80 -6.76 -7.28
N SER A 112 -8.56 -5.67 -7.35
CA SER A 112 -10.00 -5.71 -7.14
C SER A 112 -10.74 -6.49 -8.25
N LEU A 113 -10.37 -6.30 -9.50
CA LEU A 113 -10.98 -6.98 -10.64
C LEU A 113 -10.71 -8.49 -10.62
N LEU A 114 -9.46 -8.90 -10.38
CA LEU A 114 -9.10 -10.32 -10.32
C LEU A 114 -9.88 -11.07 -9.24
N VAL A 115 -10.06 -10.46 -8.06
CA VAL A 115 -10.84 -11.07 -6.99
C VAL A 115 -12.34 -11.04 -7.31
N ALA A 116 -12.85 -9.93 -7.82
CA ALA A 116 -14.26 -9.82 -8.20
C ALA A 116 -14.65 -10.88 -9.25
N GLU A 117 -13.80 -11.12 -10.24
CA GLU A 117 -14.03 -12.16 -11.25
C GLU A 117 -13.96 -13.58 -10.66
N SER A 118 -13.11 -13.81 -9.66
CA SER A 118 -12.94 -15.13 -9.03
C SER A 118 -14.09 -15.51 -8.12
N VAL A 119 -14.85 -14.55 -7.59
CA VAL A 119 -15.97 -14.76 -6.65
C VAL A 119 -17.34 -14.48 -7.30
N GLY A 120 -17.33 -13.99 -8.53
CA GLY A 120 -18.55 -13.68 -9.31
C GLY A 120 -19.20 -14.87 -10.00
#